data_30688c721ed1631518aea2b3750de3dd
#
_entry.id   30688c721ed1631518aea2b3750de3dd
#
_cell.length_a   1.000
_cell.length_b   1.000
_cell.length_c   1.000
_cell.angle_alpha   90.00
_cell.angle_beta   90.00
_cell.angle_gamma   90.00
#
_symmetry.space_group_name_H-M   'P 1'
#
loop_
_entity.id
_entity.type
_entity.pdbx_description
1 polymer ?
#
loop_
_entity_poly.entity_id
_entity_poly.type
_entity_poly.pdbx_seq_one_letter_code
_entity_poly.pdbx_strand_id
1 'polypeptide(L)'
;MILDDIVADKIPEVEQRKREMSLEELEKQIQEQSPPLDFASALKGDRIKLIAEVKKASPSKGMIREDFNPVDIALIYTNNGAAAISVLTDEKYFMGSLDYLRNIRKALDAPIPLLRKDFILDEYQIYEARAAGADAILLIVAILESEQIAELMELSHRLGMECLVETHSEYECEIAVNCGARIIGINNRDLRTFEVDIKTTGRLRQLIPSDRIVVSESGIRNRNDIERLKSWDVNAVLIGESLMASADIAAAMKEFL
;
A
#
# COMPACT_ATOMS: atom_id res chain seq x y z
N MET A 1 3.78 -11.25 18.83
CA MET A 1 3.31 -9.86 18.51
C MET A 1 2.25 -9.97 17.42
N ILE A 2 1.39 -8.96 17.24
CA ILE A 2 0.33 -9.04 16.21
C ILE A 2 0.88 -9.37 14.81
N LEU A 3 2.05 -8.85 14.49
CA LEU A 3 2.69 -9.09 13.20
C LEU A 3 3.12 -10.56 13.04
N ASP A 4 3.62 -11.17 14.10
CA ASP A 4 3.97 -12.62 14.09
C ASP A 4 2.72 -13.48 13.90
N ASP A 5 1.61 -13.08 14.54
CA ASP A 5 0.33 -13.78 14.43
C ASP A 5 -0.22 -13.66 12.99
N ILE A 6 -0.10 -12.47 12.39
CA ILE A 6 -0.50 -12.23 11.00
C ILE A 6 0.32 -13.09 10.03
N VAL A 7 1.64 -13.13 10.20
CA VAL A 7 2.54 -13.95 9.36
C VAL A 7 2.19 -15.45 9.51
N ALA A 8 1.99 -15.91 10.75
CA ALA A 8 1.63 -17.30 11.03
C ALA A 8 0.30 -17.73 10.39
N ASP A 9 -0.66 -16.82 10.33
CA ASP A 9 -1.96 -17.04 9.66
C ASP A 9 -1.85 -16.94 8.13
N LYS A 10 -1.00 -16.04 7.62
CA LYS A 10 -0.87 -15.80 6.17
C LYS A 10 -0.22 -16.99 5.45
N ILE A 11 0.73 -17.65 6.06
CA ILE A 11 1.41 -18.82 5.44
C ILE A 11 0.41 -19.90 5.02
N PRO A 12 -0.44 -20.46 5.91
CA PRO A 12 -1.42 -21.48 5.52
C PRO A 12 -2.50 -20.94 4.57
N GLU A 13 -2.85 -19.64 4.64
CA GLU A 13 -3.77 -19.00 3.71
C GLU A 13 -3.20 -19.02 2.28
N VAL A 14 -1.94 -18.62 2.09
CA VAL A 14 -1.28 -18.66 0.78
C VAL A 14 -1.17 -20.10 0.26
N GLU A 15 -0.80 -21.06 1.10
CA GLU A 15 -0.74 -22.47 0.72
C GLU A 15 -2.11 -23.04 0.31
N GLN A 16 -3.20 -22.56 0.92
CA GLN A 16 -4.55 -22.90 0.49
C GLN A 16 -4.87 -22.32 -0.89
N ARG A 17 -4.57 -21.06 -1.13
CA ARG A 17 -4.79 -20.40 -2.42
C ARG A 17 -3.99 -21.05 -3.55
N LYS A 18 -2.75 -21.50 -3.30
CA LYS A 18 -1.95 -22.26 -4.27
C LYS A 18 -2.61 -23.57 -4.69
N ARG A 19 -3.37 -24.22 -3.79
CA ARG A 19 -4.13 -25.43 -4.12
C ARG A 19 -5.41 -25.15 -4.88
N GLU A 20 -6.03 -23.98 -4.66
CA GLU A 20 -7.29 -23.58 -5.31
C GLU A 20 -7.08 -23.04 -6.72
N MET A 21 -5.96 -22.35 -6.95
CA MET A 21 -5.62 -21.76 -8.25
C MET A 21 -4.13 -21.98 -8.53
N SER A 22 -3.82 -22.58 -9.65
CA SER A 22 -2.43 -22.83 -10.06
C SER A 22 -1.74 -21.56 -10.55
N LEU A 23 -0.41 -21.54 -10.51
CA LEU A 23 0.38 -20.45 -11.06
C LEU A 23 0.10 -20.27 -12.57
N GLU A 24 -0.06 -21.37 -13.31
CA GLU A 24 -0.39 -21.34 -14.74
C GLU A 24 -1.73 -20.63 -15.04
N GLU A 25 -2.72 -20.81 -14.15
CA GLU A 25 -4.01 -20.11 -14.27
C GLU A 25 -3.87 -18.62 -13.98
N LEU A 26 -3.04 -18.24 -12.98
CA LEU A 26 -2.73 -16.83 -12.70
C LEU A 26 -1.99 -16.19 -13.89
N GLU A 27 -1.03 -16.87 -14.50
CA GLU A 27 -0.31 -16.38 -15.68
C GLU A 27 -1.26 -16.14 -16.86
N LYS A 28 -2.24 -17.02 -17.09
CA LYS A 28 -3.29 -16.80 -18.10
C LYS A 28 -4.12 -15.56 -17.78
N GLN A 29 -4.54 -15.36 -16.54
CA GLN A 29 -5.27 -14.16 -16.13
C GLN A 29 -4.43 -12.89 -16.29
N ILE A 30 -3.12 -12.95 -16.04
CA ILE A 30 -2.21 -11.84 -16.23
C ILE A 30 -2.15 -11.41 -17.70
N GLN A 31 -2.18 -12.35 -18.63
CA GLN A 31 -2.17 -12.06 -20.07
C GLN A 31 -3.43 -11.30 -20.53
N GLU A 32 -4.54 -11.43 -19.79
CA GLU A 32 -5.79 -10.72 -20.07
C GLU A 32 -5.80 -9.30 -19.47
N GLN A 33 -4.87 -8.98 -18.56
CA GLN A 33 -4.77 -7.66 -17.96
C GLN A 33 -4.09 -6.65 -18.88
N SER A 34 -4.55 -5.40 -18.84
CA SER A 34 -3.81 -4.28 -19.41
C SER A 34 -2.44 -4.15 -18.74
N PRO A 35 -1.41 -3.61 -19.42
CA PRO A 35 -0.13 -3.32 -18.76
C PRO A 35 -0.31 -2.49 -17.48
N PRO A 36 0.52 -2.71 -16.45
CA PRO A 36 0.46 -1.92 -15.23
C PRO A 36 0.68 -0.43 -15.49
N LEU A 37 -0.01 0.41 -14.73
CA LEU A 37 0.20 1.86 -14.73
C LEU A 37 1.48 2.21 -13.93
N ASP A 38 2.15 3.29 -14.31
CA ASP A 38 3.38 3.76 -13.65
C ASP A 38 3.04 4.37 -12.29
N PHE A 39 3.06 3.53 -11.25
CA PHE A 39 2.81 3.93 -9.88
C PHE A 39 3.85 4.94 -9.38
N ALA A 40 5.13 4.76 -9.74
CA ALA A 40 6.20 5.66 -9.32
C ALA A 40 6.02 7.08 -9.90
N SER A 41 5.66 7.19 -11.18
CA SER A 41 5.41 8.49 -11.80
C SER A 41 4.18 9.20 -11.23
N ALA A 42 3.14 8.46 -10.84
CA ALA A 42 1.96 9.02 -10.18
C ALA A 42 2.27 9.69 -8.83
N LEU A 43 3.35 9.27 -8.15
CA LEU A 43 3.77 9.81 -6.85
C LEU A 43 4.74 11.00 -6.97
N LYS A 44 5.11 11.44 -8.17
CA LYS A 44 6.01 12.57 -8.40
C LYS A 44 5.26 13.89 -8.66
N GLY A 45 5.94 15.01 -8.45
CA GLY A 45 5.46 16.36 -8.77
C GLY A 45 5.74 17.37 -7.67
N ASP A 46 5.25 18.60 -7.86
CA ASP A 46 5.55 19.74 -6.98
C ASP A 46 4.74 19.78 -5.67
N ARG A 47 3.74 18.91 -5.56
CA ARG A 47 2.88 18.77 -4.37
C ARG A 47 2.92 17.35 -3.86
N ILE A 48 2.76 17.18 -2.55
CA ILE A 48 2.56 15.86 -1.95
C ILE A 48 1.38 15.18 -2.63
N LYS A 49 1.58 13.92 -3.02
CA LYS A 49 0.55 13.08 -3.65
C LYS A 49 -0.21 12.28 -2.62
N LEU A 50 -1.49 12.06 -2.85
CA LEU A 50 -2.34 11.27 -1.97
C LEU A 50 -2.52 9.86 -2.56
N ILE A 51 -2.06 8.84 -1.81
CA ILE A 51 -2.48 7.45 -1.98
C ILE A 51 -3.66 7.26 -1.03
N ALA A 52 -4.87 7.17 -1.57
CA ALA A 52 -6.08 7.02 -0.78
C ALA A 52 -6.39 5.53 -0.54
N GLU A 53 -6.55 5.13 0.73
CA GLU A 53 -6.67 3.72 1.10
C GLU A 53 -8.12 3.30 1.30
N VAL A 54 -8.54 2.26 0.58
CA VAL A 54 -9.82 1.56 0.74
C VAL A 54 -9.67 0.52 1.84
N LYS A 55 -10.20 0.83 3.04
CA LYS A 55 -10.02 0.03 4.26
C LYS A 55 -11.30 -0.08 5.07
N LYS A 56 -11.83 -1.30 5.23
CA LYS A 56 -13.05 -1.56 5.99
C LYS A 56 -12.83 -1.59 7.49
N ALA A 57 -11.76 -2.25 7.92
CA ALA A 57 -11.40 -2.50 9.32
C ALA A 57 -9.89 -2.46 9.54
N SER A 58 -9.46 -2.43 10.80
CA SER A 58 -8.07 -2.62 11.20
C SER A 58 -7.96 -3.25 12.58
N PRO A 59 -6.85 -3.94 12.93
CA PRO A 59 -6.66 -4.53 14.25
C PRO A 59 -6.74 -3.51 15.40
N SER A 60 -6.31 -2.27 15.18
CA SER A 60 -6.27 -1.23 16.21
C SER A 60 -7.61 -0.51 16.42
N LYS A 61 -8.55 -0.56 15.45
CA LYS A 61 -9.82 0.20 15.49
C LYS A 61 -11.06 -0.67 15.34
N GLY A 62 -10.88 -1.96 14.96
CA GLY A 62 -12.01 -2.78 14.54
C GLY A 62 -12.63 -2.27 13.24
N MET A 63 -13.94 -2.38 13.10
CA MET A 63 -14.66 -1.85 11.94
C MET A 63 -14.61 -0.32 11.92
N ILE A 64 -14.13 0.25 10.79
CA ILE A 64 -14.00 1.70 10.60
C ILE A 64 -15.23 2.23 9.84
N ARG A 65 -15.73 1.45 8.85
CA ARG A 65 -16.87 1.86 8.05
C ARG A 65 -17.83 0.69 7.85
N GLU A 66 -19.07 0.85 8.34
CA GLU A 66 -20.13 -0.16 8.20
C GLU A 66 -20.72 -0.14 6.77
N ASP A 67 -21.02 1.07 6.27
CA ASP A 67 -21.45 1.28 4.88
C ASP A 67 -20.25 1.31 3.95
N PHE A 68 -19.75 0.11 3.62
CA PHE A 68 -18.53 -0.09 2.86
C PHE A 68 -18.81 -0.68 1.48
N ASN A 69 -18.70 0.17 0.45
CA ASN A 69 -18.65 -0.26 -0.94
C ASN A 69 -17.27 0.15 -1.52
N PRO A 70 -16.34 -0.81 -1.76
CA PRO A 70 -14.99 -0.49 -2.20
C PRO A 70 -14.93 0.21 -3.56
N VAL A 71 -15.88 -0.09 -4.46
CA VAL A 71 -15.94 0.53 -5.79
C VAL A 71 -16.39 1.99 -5.69
N ASP A 72 -17.46 2.27 -4.95
CA ASP A 72 -17.96 3.64 -4.77
C ASP A 72 -16.91 4.53 -4.09
N ILE A 73 -16.21 3.98 -3.07
CA ILE A 73 -15.12 4.67 -2.38
C ILE A 73 -13.98 4.98 -3.36
N ALA A 74 -13.57 4.02 -4.17
CA ALA A 74 -12.50 4.20 -5.16
C ALA A 74 -12.87 5.25 -6.22
N LEU A 75 -14.12 5.28 -6.67
CA LEU A 75 -14.64 6.31 -7.59
C LEU A 75 -14.61 7.70 -6.94
N ILE A 76 -15.00 7.81 -5.66
CA ILE A 76 -14.88 9.08 -4.92
C ILE A 76 -13.41 9.52 -4.86
N TYR A 77 -12.47 8.63 -4.54
CA TYR A 77 -11.04 8.93 -4.50
C TYR A 77 -10.52 9.44 -5.84
N THR A 78 -10.85 8.71 -6.92
CA THR A 78 -10.44 9.07 -8.29
C THR A 78 -10.96 10.44 -8.69
N ASN A 79 -12.24 10.72 -8.46
CA ASN A 79 -12.90 11.97 -8.83
C ASN A 79 -12.44 13.18 -7.98
N ASN A 80 -11.80 12.94 -6.84
CA ASN A 80 -11.33 14.00 -5.94
C ASN A 80 -9.79 14.11 -5.86
N GLY A 81 -9.07 13.55 -6.85
CA GLY A 81 -7.66 13.87 -7.04
C GLY A 81 -6.66 12.96 -6.31
N ALA A 82 -7.06 11.76 -5.88
CA ALA A 82 -6.10 10.76 -5.46
C ALA A 82 -5.12 10.45 -6.61
N ALA A 83 -3.83 10.35 -6.28
CA ALA A 83 -2.79 9.99 -7.24
C ALA A 83 -2.70 8.47 -7.46
N ALA A 84 -3.06 7.70 -6.43
CA ALA A 84 -3.16 6.24 -6.47
C ALA A 84 -4.17 5.77 -5.42
N ILE A 85 -4.62 4.54 -5.54
CA ILE A 85 -5.52 3.90 -4.58
C ILE A 85 -4.82 2.69 -3.96
N SER A 86 -4.77 2.63 -2.63
CA SER A 86 -4.34 1.46 -1.87
C SER A 86 -5.57 0.63 -1.50
N VAL A 87 -5.53 -0.68 -1.75
CA VAL A 87 -6.65 -1.59 -1.49
C VAL A 87 -6.22 -2.67 -0.50
N LEU A 88 -6.81 -2.69 0.70
CA LEU A 88 -6.59 -3.76 1.67
C LEU A 88 -7.17 -5.07 1.12
N THR A 89 -6.30 -6.09 1.00
CA THR A 89 -6.71 -7.41 0.52
C THR A 89 -6.60 -8.50 1.60
N ASP A 90 -6.01 -8.22 2.75
CA ASP A 90 -6.02 -9.11 3.91
C ASP A 90 -7.43 -9.28 4.48
N GLU A 91 -7.93 -10.53 4.52
CA GLU A 91 -9.31 -10.82 4.92
C GLU A 91 -9.47 -10.85 6.44
N LYS A 92 -8.56 -11.53 7.14
CA LYS A 92 -8.71 -11.84 8.56
C LYS A 92 -8.60 -10.60 9.45
N TYR A 93 -7.62 -9.76 9.22
CA TYR A 93 -7.27 -8.65 10.10
C TYR A 93 -7.84 -7.31 9.64
N PHE A 94 -8.09 -7.16 8.33
CA PHE A 94 -8.56 -5.91 7.74
C PHE A 94 -9.93 -6.01 7.07
N MET A 95 -10.56 -7.18 7.08
CA MET A 95 -11.82 -7.44 6.36
C MET A 95 -11.73 -7.03 4.88
N GLY A 96 -10.51 -7.20 4.31
CA GLY A 96 -10.19 -6.93 2.92
C GLY A 96 -10.62 -8.08 2.01
N SER A 97 -10.33 -7.93 0.71
CA SER A 97 -10.50 -9.02 -0.26
C SER A 97 -9.75 -8.67 -1.55
N LEU A 98 -9.15 -9.67 -2.18
CA LEU A 98 -8.56 -9.52 -3.50
C LEU A 98 -9.62 -9.15 -4.56
N ASP A 99 -10.87 -9.55 -4.34
CA ASP A 99 -12.00 -9.17 -5.19
C ASP A 99 -12.32 -7.67 -5.12
N TYR A 100 -12.00 -6.98 -4.02
CA TYR A 100 -12.13 -5.52 -3.97
C TYR A 100 -11.23 -4.87 -5.01
N LEU A 101 -9.98 -5.33 -5.09
CA LEU A 101 -9.01 -4.82 -6.07
C LEU A 101 -9.47 -5.11 -7.51
N ARG A 102 -9.92 -6.35 -7.80
CA ARG A 102 -10.46 -6.75 -9.11
C ARG A 102 -11.66 -5.89 -9.52
N ASN A 103 -12.61 -5.69 -8.60
CA ASN A 103 -13.84 -4.94 -8.88
C ASN A 103 -13.55 -3.45 -9.07
N ILE A 104 -12.64 -2.87 -8.27
CA ILE A 104 -12.18 -1.49 -8.44
C ILE A 104 -11.52 -1.33 -9.81
N ARG A 105 -10.57 -2.22 -10.18
CA ARG A 105 -9.90 -2.15 -11.49
C ARG A 105 -10.90 -2.17 -12.65
N LYS A 106 -11.92 -3.02 -12.59
CA LYS A 106 -12.94 -3.13 -13.63
C LYS A 106 -13.86 -1.90 -13.73
N ALA A 107 -14.07 -1.22 -12.62
CA ALA A 107 -15.00 -0.08 -12.55
C ALA A 107 -14.34 1.27 -12.87
N LEU A 108 -13.00 1.34 -12.84
CA LEU A 108 -12.27 2.57 -13.09
C LEU A 108 -12.04 2.81 -14.58
N ASP A 109 -12.65 3.85 -15.13
CA ASP A 109 -12.36 4.33 -16.50
C ASP A 109 -11.09 5.20 -16.55
N ALA A 110 -10.74 5.85 -15.44
CA ALA A 110 -9.56 6.69 -15.34
C ALA A 110 -8.28 5.87 -15.04
N PRO A 111 -7.12 6.23 -15.62
CA PRO A 111 -5.87 5.52 -15.41
C PRO A 111 -5.24 5.88 -14.05
N ILE A 112 -5.81 5.38 -12.96
CA ILE A 112 -5.27 5.55 -11.61
C ILE A 112 -4.61 4.26 -11.13
N PRO A 113 -3.34 4.29 -10.64
CA PRO A 113 -2.64 3.10 -10.17
C PRO A 113 -3.26 2.51 -8.90
N LEU A 114 -3.28 1.18 -8.82
CA LEU A 114 -3.76 0.41 -7.67
C LEU A 114 -2.60 -0.29 -6.96
N LEU A 115 -2.49 -0.07 -5.66
CA LEU A 115 -1.58 -0.76 -4.76
C LEU A 115 -2.32 -1.89 -4.04
N ARG A 116 -1.87 -3.14 -4.17
CA ARG A 116 -2.28 -4.23 -3.27
C ARG A 116 -1.64 -4.04 -1.91
N LYS A 117 -2.43 -3.73 -0.90
CA LYS A 117 -1.99 -3.59 0.50
C LYS A 117 -2.31 -4.89 1.25
N ASP A 118 -1.30 -5.74 1.42
CA ASP A 118 -1.38 -7.07 2.03
C ASP A 118 -0.04 -7.44 2.68
N PHE A 119 0.02 -8.53 3.42
CA PHE A 119 1.26 -9.11 3.94
C PHE A 119 1.80 -10.12 2.92
N ILE A 120 2.70 -9.64 2.06
CA ILE A 120 3.29 -10.44 0.98
C ILE A 120 4.54 -11.14 1.52
N LEU A 121 4.51 -12.48 1.47
CA LEU A 121 5.55 -13.39 1.97
C LEU A 121 6.06 -14.35 0.89
N ASP A 122 5.34 -14.48 -0.21
CA ASP A 122 5.52 -15.52 -1.22
C ASP A 122 5.32 -14.97 -2.64
N GLU A 123 6.09 -15.48 -3.59
CA GLU A 123 6.02 -15.12 -5.00
C GLU A 123 4.61 -15.32 -5.59
N TYR A 124 3.90 -16.32 -5.15
CA TYR A 124 2.53 -16.59 -5.59
C TYR A 124 1.61 -15.36 -5.38
N GLN A 125 1.76 -14.64 -4.27
CA GLN A 125 0.96 -13.46 -3.99
C GLN A 125 1.25 -12.30 -4.97
N ILE A 126 2.44 -12.27 -5.58
CA ILE A 126 2.78 -11.27 -6.62
C ILE A 126 2.05 -11.59 -7.92
N TYR A 127 1.99 -12.86 -8.32
CA TYR A 127 1.18 -13.28 -9.47
C TYR A 127 -0.32 -13.02 -9.22
N GLU A 128 -0.83 -13.33 -8.02
CA GLU A 128 -2.21 -12.97 -7.63
C GLU A 128 -2.49 -11.47 -7.75
N ALA A 129 -1.56 -10.63 -7.27
CA ALA A 129 -1.68 -9.18 -7.33
C ALA A 129 -1.82 -8.71 -8.78
N ARG A 130 -0.91 -9.20 -9.66
CA ARG A 130 -0.92 -8.83 -11.07
C ARG A 130 -2.16 -9.36 -11.79
N ALA A 131 -2.58 -10.58 -11.51
CA ALA A 131 -3.80 -11.19 -12.06
C ALA A 131 -5.07 -10.44 -11.61
N ALA A 132 -5.05 -9.85 -10.42
CA ALA A 132 -6.14 -9.00 -9.93
C ALA A 132 -6.11 -7.56 -10.48
N GLY A 133 -5.07 -7.18 -11.24
CA GLY A 133 -4.94 -5.86 -11.86
C GLY A 133 -4.24 -4.82 -11.00
N ALA A 134 -3.39 -5.24 -10.04
CA ALA A 134 -2.52 -4.33 -9.31
C ALA A 134 -1.43 -3.73 -10.21
N ASP A 135 -1.01 -2.51 -9.88
CA ASP A 135 0.10 -1.78 -10.50
C ASP A 135 1.30 -1.70 -9.53
N ALA A 136 1.05 -1.94 -8.25
CA ALA A 136 2.07 -1.99 -7.22
C ALA A 136 1.68 -2.97 -6.10
N ILE A 137 2.68 -3.42 -5.36
CA ILE A 137 2.53 -4.26 -4.18
C ILE A 137 3.22 -3.62 -2.97
N LEU A 138 2.81 -4.05 -1.76
CA LEU A 138 3.48 -3.72 -0.52
C LEU A 138 4.48 -4.82 -0.15
N LEU A 139 5.71 -4.43 0.20
CA LEU A 139 6.67 -5.30 0.88
C LEU A 139 7.03 -4.68 2.23
N ILE A 140 6.92 -5.44 3.32
CA ILE A 140 7.16 -4.95 4.68
C ILE A 140 8.50 -5.51 5.17
N VAL A 141 9.48 -4.63 5.40
CA VAL A 141 10.83 -5.05 5.82
C VAL A 141 10.80 -5.83 7.14
N ALA A 142 9.90 -5.48 8.06
CA ALA A 142 9.80 -6.13 9.37
C ALA A 142 9.44 -7.62 9.33
N ILE A 143 8.95 -8.17 8.19
CA ILE A 143 8.52 -9.57 8.05
C ILE A 143 9.27 -10.35 6.97
N LEU A 144 10.26 -9.73 6.34
CA LEU A 144 11.00 -10.33 5.22
C LEU A 144 12.51 -10.21 5.47
N GLU A 145 13.26 -11.23 5.06
CA GLU A 145 14.71 -11.13 5.00
C GLU A 145 15.16 -10.30 3.78
N SER A 146 16.34 -9.72 3.83
CA SER A 146 16.86 -8.84 2.77
C SER A 146 16.87 -9.51 1.38
N GLU A 147 17.25 -10.78 1.33
CA GLU A 147 17.28 -11.58 0.11
C GLU A 147 15.88 -11.77 -0.45
N GLN A 148 14.89 -12.07 0.41
CA GLN A 148 13.48 -12.21 0.01
C GLN A 148 12.93 -10.89 -0.56
N ILE A 149 13.25 -9.75 0.07
CA ILE A 149 12.83 -8.43 -0.44
C ILE A 149 13.35 -8.22 -1.85
N ALA A 150 14.64 -8.52 -2.10
CA ALA A 150 15.25 -8.36 -3.41
C ALA A 150 14.62 -9.27 -4.47
N GLU A 151 14.37 -10.54 -4.15
CA GLU A 151 13.74 -11.53 -5.04
C GLU A 151 12.30 -11.15 -5.37
N LEU A 152 11.50 -10.76 -4.37
CA LEU A 152 10.10 -10.34 -4.55
C LEU A 152 10.01 -9.03 -5.34
N MET A 153 10.92 -8.09 -5.12
CA MET A 153 11.00 -6.86 -5.92
C MET A 153 11.34 -7.17 -7.37
N GLU A 154 12.32 -8.03 -7.62
CA GLU A 154 12.70 -8.41 -8.99
C GLU A 154 11.54 -9.07 -9.73
N LEU A 155 10.82 -10.00 -9.07
CA LEU A 155 9.63 -10.62 -9.66
C LEU A 155 8.53 -9.59 -9.95
N SER A 156 8.26 -8.69 -9.00
CA SER A 156 7.27 -7.62 -9.20
C SER A 156 7.59 -6.78 -10.42
N HIS A 157 8.85 -6.35 -10.55
CA HIS A 157 9.32 -5.56 -11.68
C HIS A 157 9.27 -6.33 -13.01
N ARG A 158 9.57 -7.64 -13.03
CA ARG A 158 9.39 -8.48 -14.22
C ARG A 158 7.93 -8.53 -14.68
N LEU A 159 6.98 -8.48 -13.75
CA LEU A 159 5.54 -8.40 -14.06
C LEU A 159 5.05 -6.95 -14.32
N GLY A 160 5.97 -5.97 -14.32
CA GLY A 160 5.72 -4.57 -14.63
C GLY A 160 5.14 -3.76 -13.46
N MET A 161 5.03 -4.33 -12.25
CA MET A 161 4.54 -3.65 -11.05
C MET A 161 5.68 -3.00 -10.26
N GLU A 162 5.37 -1.89 -9.57
CA GLU A 162 6.26 -1.27 -8.59
C GLU A 162 6.10 -1.90 -7.19
N CYS A 163 7.08 -1.64 -6.31
CA CYS A 163 7.03 -2.04 -4.91
C CYS A 163 7.07 -0.81 -3.99
N LEU A 164 6.09 -0.70 -3.09
CA LEU A 164 6.18 0.17 -1.92
C LEU A 164 6.82 -0.65 -0.79
N VAL A 165 8.06 -0.31 -0.42
CA VAL A 165 8.82 -1.02 0.63
C VAL A 165 8.64 -0.28 1.95
N GLU A 166 7.84 -0.85 2.85
CA GLU A 166 7.45 -0.25 4.13
C GLU A 166 8.52 -0.48 5.20
N THR A 167 8.87 0.60 5.92
CA THR A 167 9.89 0.64 6.97
C THR A 167 9.37 1.37 8.22
N HIS A 168 9.89 0.98 9.42
CA HIS A 168 9.51 1.55 10.72
C HIS A 168 10.70 2.04 11.54
N SER A 169 11.92 1.67 11.16
CA SER A 169 13.15 1.94 11.90
C SER A 169 14.29 2.34 10.97
N GLU A 170 15.36 2.88 11.56
CA GLU A 170 16.60 3.23 10.84
C GLU A 170 17.21 2.00 10.16
N TYR A 171 17.25 0.88 10.88
CA TYR A 171 17.74 -0.38 10.37
C TYR A 171 16.93 -0.89 9.16
N GLU A 172 15.60 -0.80 9.24
CA GLU A 172 14.74 -1.19 8.11
C GLU A 172 14.89 -0.26 6.90
N CYS A 173 15.07 1.06 7.13
CA CYS A 173 15.37 1.99 6.04
C CYS A 173 16.70 1.65 5.35
N GLU A 174 17.72 1.28 6.11
CA GLU A 174 19.01 0.85 5.54
C GLU A 174 18.85 -0.40 4.68
N ILE A 175 18.10 -1.39 5.13
CA ILE A 175 17.77 -2.59 4.34
C ILE A 175 17.05 -2.20 3.05
N ALA A 176 16.00 -1.39 3.11
CA ALA A 176 15.22 -0.99 1.94
C ALA A 176 16.11 -0.26 0.90
N VAL A 177 16.98 0.65 1.36
CA VAL A 177 17.92 1.36 0.50
C VAL A 177 18.93 0.40 -0.14
N ASN A 178 19.51 -0.53 0.64
CA ASN A 178 20.51 -1.49 0.16
C ASN A 178 19.91 -2.52 -0.81
N CYS A 179 18.65 -2.91 -0.64
CA CYS A 179 17.90 -3.74 -1.60
C CYS A 179 17.55 -2.98 -2.90
N GLY A 180 17.82 -1.68 -2.96
CA GLY A 180 17.55 -0.88 -4.15
C GLY A 180 16.11 -0.39 -4.30
N ALA A 181 15.31 -0.39 -3.21
CA ALA A 181 13.93 0.07 -3.22
C ALA A 181 13.83 1.49 -3.81
N ARG A 182 12.97 1.64 -4.82
CA ARG A 182 12.73 2.92 -5.51
C ARG A 182 11.70 3.77 -4.78
N ILE A 183 10.71 3.12 -4.15
CA ILE A 183 9.65 3.75 -3.37
C ILE A 183 9.71 3.18 -1.96
N ILE A 184 9.98 4.05 -0.98
CA ILE A 184 10.14 3.66 0.43
C ILE A 184 9.01 4.28 1.24
N GLY A 185 8.25 3.42 1.90
CA GLY A 185 7.21 3.80 2.84
C GLY A 185 7.80 3.97 4.25
N ILE A 186 7.47 5.05 4.91
CA ILE A 186 7.76 5.24 6.33
C ILE A 186 6.45 5.18 7.09
N ASN A 187 6.22 4.09 7.79
CA ASN A 187 5.04 3.91 8.62
C ASN A 187 5.28 4.52 10.02
N ASN A 188 4.53 5.58 10.32
CA ASN A 188 4.60 6.28 11.60
C ASN A 188 3.97 5.49 12.77
N ARG A 189 3.35 4.34 12.49
CA ARG A 189 2.78 3.46 13.51
C ARG A 189 3.78 2.39 13.92
N ASP A 190 4.16 2.35 15.17
CA ASP A 190 4.89 1.21 15.74
C ASP A 190 3.96 -0.01 15.76
N LEU A 191 4.36 -1.10 15.09
CA LEU A 191 3.53 -2.31 14.95
C LEU A 191 3.47 -3.17 16.23
N ARG A 192 4.26 -2.82 17.26
CA ARG A 192 4.28 -3.50 18.56
C ARG A 192 3.37 -2.82 19.56
N THR A 193 3.39 -1.47 19.59
CA THR A 193 2.68 -0.66 20.59
C THR A 193 1.43 0.01 20.02
N PHE A 194 1.28 0.05 18.69
CA PHE A 194 0.29 0.82 17.92
C PHE A 194 0.37 2.35 18.14
N GLU A 195 1.40 2.82 18.83
CA GLU A 195 1.66 4.26 18.94
C GLU A 195 1.99 4.87 17.59
N VAL A 196 1.53 6.11 17.37
CA VAL A 196 1.72 6.81 16.10
C VAL A 196 2.42 8.14 16.36
N ASP A 197 3.60 8.31 15.76
CA ASP A 197 4.36 9.56 15.81
C ASP A 197 4.84 9.96 14.39
N ILE A 198 4.23 11.01 13.85
CA ILE A 198 4.59 11.55 12.51
C ILE A 198 6.07 12.00 12.43
N LYS A 199 6.71 12.27 13.57
CA LYS A 199 8.14 12.63 13.61
C LYS A 199 9.04 11.47 13.16
N THR A 200 8.54 10.23 13.18
CA THR A 200 9.24 9.07 12.63
C THR A 200 9.61 9.31 11.17
N THR A 201 8.67 9.83 10.36
CA THR A 201 8.97 10.22 8.96
C THR A 201 10.09 11.26 8.90
N GLY A 202 10.05 12.32 9.70
CA GLY A 202 11.07 13.37 9.68
C GLY A 202 12.48 12.88 10.06
N ARG A 203 12.55 11.89 10.97
CA ARG A 203 13.81 11.26 11.37
C ARG A 203 14.35 10.33 10.28
N LEU A 204 13.50 9.42 9.78
CA LEU A 204 13.92 8.39 8.83
C LEU A 204 14.16 8.93 7.41
N ARG A 205 13.44 9.99 7.01
CA ARG A 205 13.63 10.62 5.68
C ARG A 205 15.08 11.03 5.43
N GLN A 206 15.80 11.44 6.46
CA GLN A 206 17.20 11.88 6.36
C GLN A 206 18.19 10.75 5.98
N LEU A 207 17.76 9.49 6.17
CA LEU A 207 18.57 8.30 5.85
C LEU A 207 18.33 7.80 4.42
N ILE A 208 17.27 8.31 3.77
CA ILE A 208 16.86 7.86 2.44
C ILE A 208 17.43 8.83 1.39
N PRO A 209 18.14 8.33 0.37
CA PRO A 209 18.66 9.15 -0.73
C PRO A 209 17.57 9.99 -1.41
N SER A 210 17.94 11.18 -1.89
CA SER A 210 16.99 12.15 -2.47
C SER A 210 16.39 11.72 -3.82
N ASP A 211 17.00 10.74 -4.49
CA ASP A 211 16.50 10.15 -5.74
C ASP A 211 15.40 9.10 -5.52
N ARG A 212 15.13 8.73 -4.27
CA ARG A 212 14.05 7.79 -3.90
C ARG A 212 12.75 8.53 -3.66
N ILE A 213 11.64 7.86 -3.96
CA ILE A 213 10.30 8.34 -3.65
C ILE A 213 9.97 7.93 -2.21
N VAL A 214 9.59 8.89 -1.37
CA VAL A 214 9.23 8.64 0.02
C VAL A 214 7.74 8.83 0.23
N VAL A 215 7.10 7.82 0.82
CA VAL A 215 5.69 7.81 1.21
C VAL A 215 5.61 7.81 2.73
N SER A 216 4.87 8.76 3.32
CA SER A 216 4.57 8.74 4.76
C SER A 216 3.23 8.08 4.99
N GLU A 217 3.18 7.13 5.92
CA GLU A 217 2.00 6.33 6.23
C GLU A 217 1.62 6.46 7.71
N SER A 218 0.34 6.41 7.99
CA SER A 218 -0.24 6.53 9.34
C SER A 218 -0.07 7.90 10.02
N GLY A 219 -1.08 8.29 10.80
CA GLY A 219 -1.00 9.45 11.68
C GLY A 219 -1.16 10.81 11.02
N ILE A 220 -1.48 10.89 9.75
CA ILE A 220 -1.72 12.11 9.01
C ILE A 220 -3.19 12.48 9.16
N ARG A 221 -3.46 13.64 9.78
CA ARG A 221 -4.82 14.00 10.23
C ARG A 221 -5.35 15.29 9.63
N ASN A 222 -4.49 16.18 9.18
CA ASN A 222 -4.89 17.51 8.73
C ASN A 222 -3.82 18.14 7.83
N ARG A 223 -4.14 19.32 7.28
CA ARG A 223 -3.26 20.08 6.40
C ARG A 223 -1.91 20.45 7.04
N ASN A 224 -1.87 20.72 8.35
CA ASN A 224 -0.59 21.05 9.01
C ASN A 224 0.38 19.88 8.97
N ASP A 225 -0.13 18.64 9.04
CA ASP A 225 0.71 17.44 8.89
C ASP A 225 1.27 17.36 7.46
N ILE A 226 0.47 17.67 6.45
CA ILE A 226 0.91 17.73 5.04
C ILE A 226 2.02 18.79 4.85
N GLU A 227 1.85 19.99 5.37
CA GLU A 227 2.87 21.07 5.27
C GLU A 227 4.17 20.66 6.00
N ARG A 228 4.07 19.97 7.13
CA ARG A 228 5.22 19.43 7.85
C ARG A 228 5.94 18.35 7.01
N LEU A 229 5.20 17.40 6.45
CA LEU A 229 5.76 16.34 5.60
C LEU A 229 6.42 16.92 4.34
N LYS A 230 5.81 17.96 3.77
CA LYS A 230 6.40 18.70 2.65
C LYS A 230 7.74 19.33 3.03
N SER A 231 7.86 19.90 4.24
CA SER A 231 9.12 20.47 4.72
C SER A 231 10.23 19.44 4.93
N TRP A 232 9.88 18.15 5.01
CA TRP A 232 10.79 17.02 5.09
C TRP A 232 11.04 16.33 3.74
N ASP A 233 10.62 16.95 2.63
CA ASP A 233 10.82 16.42 1.27
C ASP A 233 10.20 15.02 1.07
N VAL A 234 8.95 14.85 1.55
CA VAL A 234 8.13 13.66 1.34
C VAL A 234 7.34 13.82 0.04
N ASN A 235 7.32 12.79 -0.79
CA ASN A 235 6.68 12.83 -2.11
C ASN A 235 5.18 12.52 -2.05
N ALA A 236 4.77 11.58 -1.20
CA ALA A 236 3.39 11.15 -1.09
C ALA A 236 3.01 10.77 0.34
N VAL A 237 1.72 10.72 0.59
CA VAL A 237 1.11 10.25 1.84
C VAL A 237 0.13 9.13 1.55
N LEU A 238 0.09 8.11 2.42
CA LEU A 238 -0.92 7.07 2.38
C LEU A 238 -1.90 7.28 3.54
N ILE A 239 -3.17 7.54 3.20
CA ILE A 239 -4.22 7.88 4.16
C ILE A 239 -5.44 6.97 3.96
N GLY A 240 -5.82 6.26 5.01
CA GLY A 240 -7.02 5.41 5.04
C GLY A 240 -7.96 5.79 6.17
N GLU A 241 -7.50 5.69 7.43
CA GLU A 241 -8.34 5.83 8.62
C GLU A 241 -9.13 7.15 8.63
N SER A 242 -8.48 8.28 8.40
CA SER A 242 -9.12 9.60 8.41
C SER A 242 -10.17 9.75 7.31
N LEU A 243 -9.93 9.17 6.13
CA LEU A 243 -10.87 9.19 5.01
C LEU A 243 -12.05 8.27 5.26
N MET A 244 -11.80 7.04 5.71
CA MET A 244 -12.85 6.04 5.94
C MET A 244 -13.77 6.38 7.11
N ALA A 245 -13.25 7.04 8.14
CA ALA A 245 -14.05 7.49 9.30
C ALA A 245 -14.91 8.73 9.00
N SER A 246 -14.65 9.42 7.88
CA SER A 246 -15.41 10.62 7.52
C SER A 246 -16.79 10.28 6.96
N ALA A 247 -17.81 11.05 7.34
CA ALA A 247 -19.13 10.97 6.74
C ALA A 247 -19.12 11.43 5.27
N ASP A 248 -18.29 12.42 4.93
CA ASP A 248 -18.06 12.93 3.57
C ASP A 248 -16.60 12.75 3.20
N ILE A 249 -16.32 11.67 2.47
CA ILE A 249 -14.97 11.33 2.01
C ILE A 249 -14.40 12.43 1.09
N ALA A 250 -15.23 12.95 0.17
CA ALA A 250 -14.79 13.96 -0.79
C ALA A 250 -14.39 15.28 -0.10
N ALA A 251 -15.13 15.67 0.93
CA ALA A 251 -14.76 16.83 1.76
C ALA A 251 -13.49 16.57 2.56
N ALA A 252 -13.33 15.37 3.14
CA ALA A 252 -12.15 15.01 3.90
C ALA A 252 -10.87 15.00 3.03
N MET A 253 -10.95 14.57 1.76
CA MET A 253 -9.79 14.57 0.86
C MET A 253 -9.23 15.97 0.62
N LYS A 254 -10.07 17.03 0.62
CA LYS A 254 -9.63 18.42 0.40
C LYS A 254 -8.70 18.95 1.50
N GLU A 255 -8.74 18.34 2.69
CA GLU A 255 -7.83 18.68 3.78
C GLU A 255 -6.37 18.23 3.50
N PHE A 256 -6.19 17.27 2.57
CA PHE A 256 -4.91 16.65 2.26
C PHE A 256 -4.35 17.01 0.87
N LEU A 257 -5.15 17.70 0.05
CA LEU A 257 -4.82 18.15 -1.31
C LEU A 257 -4.72 19.68 -1.38
#